data_d514664c313cd8414f3c4ab58526a426
#
_entry.id   d514664c313cd8414f3c4ab58526a426
#
_cell.length_a   1.000
_cell.length_b   1.000
_cell.length_c   1.000
_cell.angle_alpha   90.00
_cell.angle_beta   90.00
_cell.angle_gamma   90.00
#
_symmetry.space_group_name_H-M   'P 1'
#
loop_
_entity.id
_entity.type
_entity.pdbx_description
1 polymer ?
#
loop_
_entity_poly.entity_id
_entity_poly.type
_entity_poly.pdbx_seq_one_letter_code
_entity_poly.pdbx_strand_id
1 'polypeptide(L)'
;MGMPRSGNTLFASIMNQNPELVVTANSITLEIMKDLFLLKQTDVFQNYPDHKSLDNVLDFVYDIFYKDWPQKYIIDRGPVMTKENFSLIQKHYKRPFKCIVLLRDLMDVLASYMKW
;
A
#
# COMPACT_ATOMS: atom_id res chain seq x y z
N MET A 1 -9.04 -0.18 1.11
CA MET A 1 -8.85 1.18 0.61
C MET A 1 -10.19 1.79 0.20
N GLY A 2 -10.34 3.09 0.26
CA GLY A 2 -11.55 3.80 -0.15
C GLY A 2 -11.23 5.24 -0.51
N MET A 3 -12.19 5.94 -1.07
CA MET A 3 -12.06 7.39 -1.29
C MET A 3 -11.76 8.09 0.04
N PRO A 4 -11.07 9.23 0.03
CA PRO A 4 -10.98 10.08 1.21
C PRO A 4 -12.40 10.30 1.79
N ARG A 5 -12.51 10.37 3.11
CA ARG A 5 -13.78 10.54 3.83
C ARG A 5 -14.77 9.36 3.73
N SER A 6 -14.34 8.21 3.23
CA SER A 6 -15.18 7.00 3.19
C SER A 6 -15.18 6.16 4.48
N GLY A 7 -14.53 6.63 5.54
CA GLY A 7 -14.47 5.94 6.83
C GLY A 7 -13.18 5.12 7.04
N ASN A 8 -12.14 5.37 6.28
CA ASN A 8 -10.87 4.64 6.37
C ASN A 8 -10.25 4.70 7.79
N THR A 9 -10.30 5.86 8.44
CA THR A 9 -9.75 6.04 9.79
C THR A 9 -10.58 5.29 10.83
N LEU A 10 -11.92 5.35 10.72
CA LEU A 10 -12.82 4.59 11.59
C LEU A 10 -12.60 3.08 11.43
N PHE A 11 -12.52 2.62 10.21
CA PHE A 11 -12.22 1.21 9.91
C PHE A 11 -10.91 0.79 10.57
N ALA A 12 -9.83 1.54 10.40
CA ALA A 12 -8.54 1.27 11.01
C ALA A 12 -8.62 1.23 12.54
N SER A 13 -9.35 2.16 13.16
CA SER A 13 -9.54 2.22 14.60
C SER A 13 -10.28 0.98 15.14
N ILE A 14 -11.30 0.53 14.43
CA ILE A 14 -12.06 -0.67 14.82
C ILE A 14 -11.18 -1.92 14.67
N MET A 15 -10.51 -2.08 13.55
CA MET A 15 -9.69 -3.26 13.27
C MET A 15 -8.48 -3.35 14.20
N ASN A 16 -7.86 -2.23 14.57
CA ASN A 16 -6.73 -2.21 15.49
C ASN A 16 -7.08 -2.58 16.94
N GLN A 17 -8.36 -2.69 17.28
CA GLN A 17 -8.78 -3.23 18.58
C GLN A 17 -8.56 -4.73 18.69
N ASN A 18 -8.42 -5.43 17.57
CA ASN A 18 -8.07 -6.86 17.58
C ASN A 18 -6.55 -7.00 17.67
N PRO A 19 -6.01 -7.68 18.71
CA PRO A 19 -4.56 -7.81 18.89
C PRO A 19 -3.87 -8.65 17.79
N GLU A 20 -4.62 -9.47 17.05
CA GLU A 20 -4.07 -10.23 15.91
C GLU A 20 -3.94 -9.42 14.63
N LEU A 21 -4.50 -8.22 14.60
CA LEU A 21 -4.55 -7.35 13.42
C LEU A 21 -3.78 -6.06 13.65
N VAL A 22 -3.22 -5.53 12.58
CA VAL A 22 -2.75 -4.16 12.53
C VAL A 22 -3.14 -3.55 11.18
N VAL A 23 -3.65 -2.32 11.22
CA VAL A 23 -3.86 -1.49 10.04
C VAL A 23 -2.84 -0.37 10.08
N THR A 24 -2.01 -0.30 9.04
CA THR A 24 -0.99 0.76 8.95
C THR A 24 -1.65 2.13 8.74
N ALA A 25 -1.01 3.18 9.22
CA ALA A 25 -1.49 4.54 8.97
C ALA A 25 -1.36 4.92 7.50
N ASN A 26 -0.23 4.58 6.90
CA ASN A 26 0.09 4.76 5.49
C ASN A 26 0.91 3.56 4.99
N SER A 27 0.83 3.29 3.69
CA SER A 27 1.65 2.25 3.06
C SER A 27 3.06 2.76 2.77
N ILE A 28 3.96 2.60 3.72
CA ILE A 28 5.37 2.91 3.50
C ILE A 28 5.99 1.93 2.51
N THR A 29 5.57 0.67 2.54
CA THR A 29 6.00 -0.36 1.58
C THR A 29 5.71 0.04 0.14
N LEU A 30 4.51 0.55 -0.13
CA LEU A 30 4.16 1.03 -1.47
C LEU A 30 5.01 2.24 -1.89
N GLU A 31 5.27 3.17 -0.98
CA GLU A 31 6.14 4.32 -1.27
C GLU A 31 7.58 3.86 -1.59
N ILE A 32 8.13 2.92 -0.82
CA ILE A 32 9.43 2.33 -1.11
C ILE A 32 9.44 1.67 -2.49
N MET A 33 8.43 0.90 -2.83
CA MET A 33 8.32 0.25 -4.14
C MET A 33 8.24 1.26 -5.29
N LYS A 34 7.49 2.33 -5.11
CA LYS A 34 7.39 3.42 -6.09
C LYS A 34 8.74 4.11 -6.31
N ASP A 35 9.44 4.43 -5.22
CA ASP A 35 10.75 5.08 -5.29
C ASP A 35 11.79 4.17 -5.95
N LEU A 36 11.79 2.88 -5.63
CA LEU A 36 12.68 1.91 -6.27
C LEU A 36 12.34 1.73 -7.76
N PHE A 37 11.06 1.77 -8.11
CA PHE A 37 10.65 1.72 -9.51
C PHE A 37 11.12 2.96 -10.29
N LEU A 38 10.99 4.14 -9.70
CA LEU A 38 11.47 5.39 -10.30
C LEU A 38 13.00 5.43 -10.42
N LEU A 39 13.72 4.72 -9.56
CA LEU A 39 15.18 4.60 -9.64
C LEU A 39 15.63 4.06 -11.00
N LYS A 40 14.83 3.20 -11.64
CA LYS A 40 15.10 2.68 -12.99
C LYS A 40 15.21 3.75 -14.06
N GLN A 41 14.65 4.93 -13.83
CA GLN A 41 14.63 6.05 -14.78
C GLN A 41 15.77 7.05 -14.53
N THR A 42 16.57 6.84 -13.51
CA THR A 42 17.70 7.73 -13.18
C THR A 42 18.93 7.41 -13.99
N ASP A 43 19.76 8.43 -14.25
CA ASP A 43 21.02 8.26 -14.97
C ASP A 43 21.97 7.29 -14.24
N VAL A 44 21.95 7.31 -12.90
CA VAL A 44 22.74 6.39 -12.07
C VAL A 44 22.43 4.95 -12.39
N PHE A 45 21.15 4.61 -12.50
CA PHE A 45 20.73 3.24 -12.84
C PHE A 45 20.99 2.92 -14.33
N GLN A 46 20.76 3.87 -15.22
CA GLN A 46 20.92 3.67 -16.67
C GLN A 46 22.38 3.43 -17.08
N ASN A 47 23.33 3.98 -16.32
CA ASN A 47 24.76 3.76 -16.58
C ASN A 47 25.16 2.29 -16.35
N TYR A 48 24.56 1.63 -15.36
CA TYR A 48 24.80 0.22 -15.03
C TYR A 48 23.48 -0.48 -14.68
N PRO A 49 22.62 -0.72 -15.69
CA PRO A 49 21.29 -1.27 -15.44
C PRO A 49 21.34 -2.73 -15.05
N ASP A 50 21.02 -3.03 -13.80
CA ASP A 50 20.79 -4.40 -13.32
C ASP A 50 19.32 -4.54 -12.90
N HIS A 51 18.46 -4.72 -13.88
CA HIS A 51 17.01 -4.85 -13.67
C HIS A 51 16.66 -6.05 -12.80
N LYS A 52 17.39 -7.16 -12.95
CA LYS A 52 17.12 -8.37 -12.17
C LYS A 52 17.38 -8.16 -10.69
N SER A 53 18.48 -7.52 -10.33
CA SER A 53 18.81 -7.24 -8.94
C SER A 53 17.80 -6.26 -8.30
N LEU A 54 17.41 -5.22 -9.03
CA LEU A 54 16.42 -4.27 -8.54
C LEU A 54 15.03 -4.91 -8.42
N ASP A 55 14.64 -5.75 -9.36
CA ASP A 55 13.38 -6.50 -9.29
C ASP A 55 13.38 -7.47 -8.10
N ASN A 56 14.50 -8.09 -7.77
CA ASN A 56 14.62 -8.90 -6.56
C ASN A 56 14.36 -8.10 -5.29
N VAL A 57 14.85 -6.87 -5.20
CA VAL A 57 14.56 -5.98 -4.07
C VAL A 57 13.07 -5.64 -4.01
N LEU A 58 12.47 -5.28 -5.16
CA LEU A 58 11.03 -4.99 -5.25
C LEU A 58 10.16 -6.19 -4.83
N ASP A 59 10.55 -7.40 -5.21
CA ASP A 59 9.79 -8.62 -4.91
C ASP A 59 9.73 -8.93 -3.40
N PHE A 60 10.67 -8.43 -2.61
CA PHE A 60 10.79 -8.72 -1.18
C PHE A 60 10.51 -7.54 -0.26
N VAL A 61 10.10 -6.39 -0.77
CA VAL A 61 9.86 -5.19 0.06
C VAL A 61 8.86 -5.48 1.17
N TYR A 62 7.72 -6.07 0.87
CA TYR A 62 6.70 -6.39 1.86
C TYR A 62 7.20 -7.41 2.89
N ASP A 63 7.85 -8.46 2.45
CA ASP A 63 8.34 -9.53 3.32
C ASP A 63 9.39 -9.02 4.30
N ILE A 64 10.30 -8.17 3.84
CA ILE A 64 11.36 -7.63 4.68
C ILE A 64 10.82 -6.56 5.62
N PHE A 65 9.96 -5.66 5.12
CA PHE A 65 9.45 -4.55 5.92
C PHE A 65 8.62 -5.03 7.11
N TYR A 66 7.78 -6.04 6.93
CA TYR A 66 6.91 -6.58 7.98
C TYR A 66 7.47 -7.81 8.70
N LYS A 67 8.73 -8.17 8.45
CA LYS A 67 9.35 -9.39 8.98
C LYS A 67 9.21 -9.56 10.50
N ASP A 68 9.42 -8.48 11.24
CA ASP A 68 9.46 -8.51 12.70
C ASP A 68 8.15 -8.02 13.36
N TRP A 69 7.12 -7.79 12.57
CA TRP A 69 5.83 -7.37 13.10
C TRP A 69 5.10 -8.57 13.71
N PRO A 70 4.62 -8.47 14.97
CA PRO A 70 4.09 -9.62 15.70
C PRO A 70 2.66 -10.02 15.31
N GLN A 71 1.92 -9.15 14.63
CA GLN A 71 0.53 -9.39 14.29
C GLN A 71 0.39 -10.47 13.23
N LYS A 72 -0.62 -11.32 13.38
CA LYS A 72 -0.93 -12.40 12.44
C LYS A 72 -1.38 -11.86 11.08
N TYR A 73 -2.11 -10.76 11.07
CA TYR A 73 -2.62 -10.11 9.87
C TYR A 73 -2.20 -8.66 9.83
N ILE A 74 -1.68 -8.24 8.69
CA ILE A 74 -1.29 -6.87 8.44
C ILE A 74 -2.16 -6.34 7.29
N ILE A 75 -2.86 -5.25 7.54
CA ILE A 75 -3.63 -4.52 6.55
C ILE A 75 -2.84 -3.28 6.19
N ASP A 76 -2.22 -3.33 5.02
CA ASP A 76 -1.43 -2.21 4.52
C ASP A 76 -2.35 -1.19 3.85
N ARG A 77 -2.44 -0.01 4.45
CA ARG A 77 -3.36 1.04 4.05
C ARG A 77 -2.70 2.01 3.09
N GLY A 78 -3.13 2.00 1.84
CA GLY A 78 -2.57 2.91 0.84
C GLY A 78 -3.45 3.06 -0.41
N PRO A 79 -3.07 3.92 -1.34
CA PRO A 79 -3.78 4.14 -2.60
C PRO A 79 -3.49 3.01 -3.61
N VAL A 80 -3.81 1.78 -3.21
CA VAL A 80 -3.50 0.56 -3.95
C VAL A 80 -4.26 0.46 -5.28
N MET A 81 -5.44 1.08 -5.35
CA MET A 81 -6.36 0.90 -6.49
C MET A 81 -6.10 1.84 -7.68
N THR A 82 -5.07 2.66 -7.65
CA THR A 82 -4.61 3.30 -8.88
C THR A 82 -4.01 2.22 -9.79
N LYS A 83 -4.19 2.38 -11.11
CA LYS A 83 -3.71 1.40 -12.08
C LYS A 83 -2.21 1.11 -11.90
N GLU A 84 -1.44 2.15 -11.70
CA GLU A 84 0.02 2.08 -11.55
C GLU A 84 0.42 1.32 -10.28
N ASN A 85 -0.19 1.68 -9.15
CA ASN A 85 0.13 1.05 -7.85
C ASN A 85 -0.32 -0.41 -7.82
N PHE A 86 -1.50 -0.70 -8.32
CA PHE A 86 -2.01 -2.07 -8.38
C PHE A 86 -1.13 -2.95 -9.27
N SER A 87 -0.74 -2.45 -10.45
CA SER A 87 0.15 -3.17 -11.37
C SER A 87 1.51 -3.43 -10.74
N LEU A 88 2.06 -2.47 -10.01
CA LEU A 88 3.34 -2.61 -9.32
C LEU A 88 3.29 -3.71 -8.25
N ILE A 89 2.26 -3.70 -7.41
CA ILE A 89 2.05 -4.72 -6.39
C ILE A 89 1.82 -6.08 -7.03
N GLN A 90 0.96 -6.17 -8.03
CA GLN A 90 0.64 -7.42 -8.71
C GLN A 90 1.87 -8.06 -9.38
N LYS A 91 2.76 -7.23 -9.93
CA LYS A 91 3.99 -7.71 -10.57
C LYS A 91 4.99 -8.25 -9.55
N HIS A 92 5.16 -7.58 -8.41
CA HIS A 92 6.26 -7.84 -7.50
C HIS A 92 5.88 -8.62 -6.25
N TYR A 93 4.65 -8.48 -5.74
CA TYR A 93 4.19 -9.26 -4.59
C TYR A 93 3.69 -10.63 -5.04
N LYS A 94 4.48 -11.67 -4.76
CA LYS A 94 4.25 -13.02 -5.30
C LYS A 94 3.27 -13.86 -4.48
N ARG A 95 2.88 -13.42 -3.30
CA ARG A 95 1.92 -14.11 -2.45
C ARG A 95 0.49 -13.70 -2.77
N PRO A 96 -0.51 -14.56 -2.51
CA PRO A 96 -1.90 -14.16 -2.57
C PRO A 96 -2.18 -13.01 -1.59
N PHE A 97 -2.89 -12.00 -2.04
CA PHE A 97 -3.34 -10.90 -1.19
C PHE A 97 -4.81 -10.59 -1.47
N LYS A 98 -5.46 -9.97 -0.49
CA LYS A 98 -6.83 -9.52 -0.60
C LYS A 98 -6.88 -8.01 -0.49
N CYS A 99 -7.77 -7.41 -1.26
CA CYS A 99 -8.03 -5.97 -1.18
C CYS A 99 -9.34 -5.74 -0.44
N ILE A 100 -9.31 -4.86 0.54
CA ILE A 100 -10.51 -4.35 1.22
C ILE A 100 -10.78 -2.96 0.66
N VAL A 101 -11.94 -2.78 0.07
CA VAL A 101 -12.37 -1.50 -0.51
C VAL A 101 -13.54 -0.96 0.31
N LEU A 102 -13.37 0.23 0.89
CA LEU A 102 -14.44 0.91 1.61
C LEU A 102 -15.24 1.75 0.62
N LEU A 103 -16.52 1.47 0.56
CA LEU A 103 -17.47 2.21 -0.27
C LEU A 103 -18.36 3.08 0.61
N ARG A 104 -18.62 4.28 0.16
CA ARG A 104 -19.57 5.20 0.77
C ARG A 104 -20.32 5.96 -0.32
N ASP A 105 -21.56 6.31 -0.06
CA ASP A 105 -22.34 7.13 -0.97
C ASP A 105 -21.60 8.45 -1.28
N LEU A 106 -21.57 8.82 -2.56
CA LEU A 106 -20.83 9.99 -3.03
C LEU A 106 -21.37 11.28 -2.39
N MET A 107 -22.66 11.38 -2.21
CA MET A 107 -23.28 12.57 -1.60
C MET A 107 -22.86 12.71 -0.14
N ASP A 108 -22.75 11.61 0.61
CA ASP A 108 -22.24 11.61 1.97
C ASP A 108 -20.77 12.01 2.05
N VAL A 109 -19.97 11.55 1.09
CA VAL A 109 -18.56 11.96 0.99
C VAL A 109 -18.46 13.47 0.74
N LEU A 110 -19.20 13.99 -0.23
CA LEU A 110 -19.23 15.42 -0.56
C LEU A 110 -19.72 16.27 0.62
N ALA A 111 -20.80 15.85 1.28
CA ALA A 111 -21.31 16.53 2.48
C ALA A 111 -20.26 16.57 3.60
N SER A 112 -19.46 15.51 3.74
CA SER A 112 -18.37 15.47 4.72
C SER A 112 -17.25 16.46 4.40
N TYR A 113 -16.96 16.71 3.13
CA TYR A 113 -16.00 17.76 2.73
C TYR A 113 -16.53 19.17 2.98
N MET A 114 -17.81 19.40 2.77
CA MET A 114 -18.43 20.72 2.95
C MET A 114 -18.52 21.16 4.43
N LYS A 115 -18.35 20.25 5.39
CA LYS A 115 -18.35 20.55 6.83
C LYS A 115 -17.01 21.09 7.35
N TRP A 116 -16.06 21.28 6.49
CA TRP A 116 -14.71 21.75 6.84
C TRP A 116 -14.52 23.23 6.53
#